data_aa6cc31368284d33ed11adfc13f691e2
#
_entry.id   aa6cc31368284d33ed11adfc13f691e2
#
_cell.length_a   1.000
_cell.length_b   1.000
_cell.length_c   1.000
_cell.angle_alpha   90.00
_cell.angle_beta   90.00
_cell.angle_gamma   90.00
#
_symmetry.space_group_name_H-M   'P 1'
#
loop_
_entity.id
_entity.type
_entity.pdbx_description
1 polymer ?
#
loop_
_entity_poly.entity_id
_entity_poly.type
_entity_poly.pdbx_seq_one_letter_code
_entity_poly.pdbx_strand_id
1 'polypeptide(L)'
;TGLINPIAVFEPVELEGTTVSRASLHNISIMEGLELGENDHIKVYKANMIIPQIAENLTKSGTCQPIEHCPACGGATEVRIENNVKTLYCVNPYCSAKKVKLFSHYVSRDAMNIDGLSEATLMKMIEQGFLSELNDLYNLEQYKEQIIAMDGYGEKSYNNLMQSIEKSRDTQLFRFVYGIGILNVGSSNARLLCRHFGNSLENLR
;
A
#
# COMPACT_ATOMS: atom_id res chain seq x y z
N THR A 1 3.47 -4.29 -4.52
CA THR A 1 4.92 -4.51 -4.45
C THR A 1 5.30 -5.64 -3.48
N GLY A 2 4.58 -5.81 -2.35
CA GLY A 2 4.91 -6.79 -1.32
C GLY A 2 6.01 -6.34 -0.35
N LEU A 3 6.45 -5.09 -0.40
CA LEU A 3 7.41 -4.52 0.54
C LEU A 3 6.84 -4.53 1.96
N ILE A 4 7.66 -4.98 2.91
CA ILE A 4 7.34 -5.02 4.34
C ILE A 4 8.32 -4.09 5.06
N ASN A 5 7.80 -3.00 5.61
CA ASN A 5 8.61 -2.04 6.35
C ASN A 5 8.53 -2.36 7.84
N PRO A 6 9.66 -2.50 8.55
CA PRO A 6 9.67 -2.65 9.99
C PRO A 6 9.23 -1.34 10.68
N ILE A 7 8.54 -1.49 11.80
CA ILE A 7 8.08 -0.38 12.65
C ILE A 7 8.54 -0.69 14.07
N ALA A 8 9.21 0.25 14.70
CA ALA A 8 9.47 0.20 16.12
C ALA A 8 8.20 0.60 16.89
N VAL A 9 7.80 -0.24 17.84
CA VAL A 9 6.73 0.04 18.79
C VAL A 9 7.38 0.19 20.19
N PHE A 10 7.10 1.27 20.89
CA PHE A 10 7.70 1.60 22.17
C PHE A 10 6.67 2.20 23.14
N GLU A 11 7.02 2.28 24.41
CA GLU A 11 6.16 2.92 25.40
C GLU A 11 5.81 4.34 24.98
N PRO A 12 4.54 4.76 25.12
CA PRO A 12 4.13 6.10 24.74
C PRO A 12 4.96 7.19 25.40
N VAL A 13 5.49 8.11 24.60
CA VAL A 13 6.26 9.25 25.08
C VAL A 13 5.69 10.54 24.49
N GLU A 14 5.66 11.60 25.31
CA GLU A 14 5.21 12.90 24.85
C GLU A 14 6.36 13.65 24.18
N LEU A 15 6.16 14.03 22.91
CA LEU A 15 7.09 14.80 22.11
C LEU A 15 6.36 15.96 21.45
N GLU A 16 6.82 17.19 21.72
CA GLU A 16 6.31 18.41 21.06
C GLU A 16 4.77 18.48 21.07
N GLY A 17 4.16 18.22 22.24
CA GLY A 17 2.72 18.34 22.46
C GLY A 17 1.86 17.21 21.88
N THR A 18 2.45 16.12 21.43
CA THR A 18 1.69 14.91 21.03
C THR A 18 2.35 13.64 21.57
N THR A 19 1.53 12.65 21.91
CA THR A 19 1.99 11.35 22.37
C THR A 19 2.31 10.46 21.17
N VAL A 20 3.52 9.90 21.14
CA VAL A 20 3.98 8.97 20.10
C VAL A 20 4.38 7.64 20.72
N SER A 21 4.11 6.53 20.02
CA SER A 21 4.43 5.16 20.44
C SER A 21 4.94 4.29 19.30
N ARG A 22 5.11 4.87 18.11
CA ARG A 22 5.57 4.14 16.90
C ARG A 22 6.49 5.03 16.07
N ALA A 23 7.53 4.41 15.49
CA ALA A 23 8.41 5.05 14.51
C ALA A 23 8.71 4.09 13.35
N SER A 24 8.69 4.59 12.12
CA SER A 24 9.08 3.80 10.96
C SER A 24 10.59 3.60 10.96
N LEU A 25 11.03 2.36 10.67
CA LEU A 25 12.42 2.01 10.43
C LEU A 25 12.77 1.97 8.94
N HIS A 26 11.80 2.24 8.08
CA HIS A 26 11.90 2.31 6.62
C HIS A 26 12.37 1.02 5.94
N ASN A 27 13.41 0.36 6.44
CA ASN A 27 13.99 -0.86 5.86
C ASN A 27 14.81 -1.65 6.90
N ILE A 28 15.24 -2.84 6.50
CA ILE A 28 16.03 -3.74 7.36
C ILE A 28 17.43 -3.15 7.68
N SER A 29 18.05 -2.45 6.73
CA SER A 29 19.37 -1.85 6.97
C SER A 29 19.37 -0.84 8.12
N ILE A 30 18.30 -0.06 8.27
CA ILE A 30 18.16 0.89 9.40
C ILE A 30 17.97 0.14 10.72
N MET A 31 17.15 -0.93 10.72
CA MET A 31 16.93 -1.76 11.89
C MET A 31 18.26 -2.39 12.37
N GLU A 32 19.01 -2.97 11.44
CA GLU A 32 20.33 -3.57 11.73
C GLU A 32 21.37 -2.51 12.13
N GLY A 33 21.41 -1.38 11.42
CA GLY A 33 22.38 -0.29 11.70
C GLY A 33 22.19 0.37 13.07
N LEU A 34 20.96 0.35 13.59
CA LEU A 34 20.63 0.79 14.95
C LEU A 34 20.83 -0.33 15.98
N GLU A 35 21.23 -1.54 15.56
CA GLU A 35 21.40 -2.71 16.42
C GLU A 35 20.19 -2.94 17.36
N LEU A 36 18.96 -2.83 16.79
CA LEU A 36 17.74 -2.89 17.57
C LEU A 36 17.44 -4.31 18.08
N GLY A 37 16.81 -4.35 19.25
CA GLY A 37 16.24 -5.55 19.85
C GLY A 37 15.01 -5.25 20.70
N GLU A 38 14.34 -6.31 21.14
CA GLU A 38 13.20 -6.16 22.06
C GLU A 38 13.68 -5.63 23.40
N ASN A 39 12.89 -4.71 23.98
CA ASN A 39 13.17 -4.04 25.25
C ASN A 39 14.42 -3.13 25.26
N ASP A 40 14.94 -2.75 24.10
CA ASP A 40 16.00 -1.75 24.03
C ASP A 40 15.55 -0.36 24.45
N HIS A 41 16.47 0.38 25.10
CA HIS A 41 16.28 1.80 25.39
C HIS A 41 16.68 2.63 24.18
N ILE A 42 15.74 3.39 23.63
CA ILE A 42 15.93 4.19 22.43
C ILE A 42 15.67 5.67 22.68
N LYS A 43 16.36 6.53 21.95
CA LYS A 43 16.02 7.95 21.85
C LYS A 43 15.17 8.18 20.62
N VAL A 44 14.03 8.84 20.79
CA VAL A 44 13.10 9.18 19.72
C VAL A 44 12.99 10.69 19.56
N TYR A 45 12.76 11.15 18.34
CA TYR A 45 12.53 12.56 18.00
C TYR A 45 11.52 12.66 16.86
N LYS A 46 11.03 13.88 16.57
CA LYS A 46 10.20 14.13 15.40
C LYS A 46 11.01 14.79 14.29
N ALA A 47 11.16 14.09 13.18
CA ALA A 47 11.66 14.71 11.95
C ALA A 47 10.60 15.69 11.39
N ASN A 48 11.04 16.89 11.00
CA ASN A 48 10.16 17.95 10.52
C ASN A 48 8.98 18.27 11.47
N MET A 49 9.16 18.11 12.80
CA MET A 49 8.16 18.36 13.85
C MET A 49 6.92 17.44 13.76
N ILE A 50 6.89 16.45 12.88
CA ILE A 50 5.70 15.63 12.62
C ILE A 50 5.99 14.13 12.68
N ILE A 51 7.09 13.66 12.09
CA ILE A 51 7.35 12.25 11.85
C ILE A 51 8.25 11.64 12.93
N PRO A 52 7.75 10.72 13.79
CA PRO A 52 8.57 10.07 14.79
C PRO A 52 9.67 9.21 14.15
N GLN A 53 10.89 9.34 14.62
CA GLN A 53 12.05 8.58 14.21
C GLN A 53 12.91 8.20 15.43
N ILE A 54 13.70 7.12 15.29
CA ILE A 54 14.70 6.74 16.28
C ILE A 54 16.00 7.49 15.95
N ALA A 55 16.49 8.25 16.91
CA ALA A 55 17.77 8.94 16.81
C ALA A 55 18.94 8.02 17.16
N GLU A 56 18.78 7.21 18.22
CA GLU A 56 19.84 6.38 18.76
C GLU A 56 19.23 5.21 19.52
N ASN A 57 19.88 4.04 19.46
CA ASN A 57 19.65 2.92 20.37
C ASN A 57 20.75 2.91 21.44
N LEU A 58 20.36 3.05 22.70
CA LEU A 58 21.30 3.13 23.83
C LEU A 58 21.76 1.75 24.31
N THR A 59 20.94 0.73 24.14
CA THR A 59 21.21 -0.64 24.62
C THR A 59 21.99 -1.44 23.59
N LYS A 60 21.61 -1.33 22.31
CA LYS A 60 22.23 -2.02 21.16
C LYS A 60 22.30 -3.54 21.35
N SER A 61 21.17 -4.15 21.68
CA SER A 61 21.12 -5.61 21.89
C SER A 61 21.26 -6.41 20.58
N GLY A 62 20.86 -5.84 19.44
CA GLY A 62 21.01 -6.44 18.11
C GLY A 62 20.20 -7.74 17.91
N THR A 63 19.17 -7.97 18.72
CA THR A 63 18.44 -9.24 18.73
C THR A 63 17.31 -9.30 17.71
N CYS A 64 16.86 -8.17 17.14
CA CYS A 64 15.82 -8.16 16.11
C CYS A 64 16.31 -8.78 14.80
N GLN A 65 15.54 -9.73 14.28
CA GLN A 65 15.78 -10.37 12.98
C GLN A 65 14.61 -10.09 12.02
N PRO A 66 14.85 -10.04 10.70
CA PRO A 66 13.79 -10.01 9.72
C PRO A 66 12.82 -11.19 9.90
N ILE A 67 11.52 -10.94 9.84
CA ILE A 67 10.52 -11.99 9.95
C ILE A 67 10.58 -12.92 8.73
N GLU A 68 10.41 -14.23 8.95
CA GLU A 68 10.41 -15.25 7.89
C GLU A 68 9.06 -15.38 7.19
N HIS A 69 7.99 -14.93 7.84
CA HIS A 69 6.63 -15.04 7.32
C HIS A 69 5.93 -13.69 7.22
N CYS A 70 5.22 -13.49 6.12
CA CYS A 70 4.45 -12.27 5.87
C CYS A 70 3.29 -12.14 6.87
N PRO A 71 3.16 -11.02 7.60
CA PRO A 71 2.10 -10.84 8.59
C PRO A 71 0.69 -10.78 7.97
N ALA A 72 0.58 -10.52 6.67
CA ALA A 72 -0.71 -10.42 6.00
C ALA A 72 -1.21 -11.75 5.40
N CYS A 73 -0.31 -12.65 5.00
CA CYS A 73 -0.73 -13.87 4.29
C CYS A 73 -0.03 -15.15 4.77
N GLY A 74 0.87 -15.07 5.77
CA GLY A 74 1.65 -16.20 6.27
C GLY A 74 2.69 -16.77 5.29
N GLY A 75 2.75 -16.27 4.05
CA GLY A 75 3.71 -16.73 3.03
C GLY A 75 5.14 -16.33 3.38
N ALA A 76 6.13 -16.97 2.75
CA ALA A 76 7.54 -16.68 2.98
C ALA A 76 7.91 -15.24 2.63
N THR A 77 8.95 -14.74 3.31
CA THR A 77 9.55 -13.43 3.04
C THR A 77 10.97 -13.59 2.52
N GLU A 78 11.49 -12.58 1.86
CA GLU A 78 12.83 -12.53 1.28
C GLU A 78 13.45 -11.15 1.54
N VAL A 79 14.71 -11.14 1.99
CA VAL A 79 15.50 -9.92 2.07
C VAL A 79 16.16 -9.67 0.72
N ARG A 80 15.91 -8.52 0.11
CA ARG A 80 16.55 -8.07 -1.12
C ARG A 80 17.52 -6.94 -0.83
N ILE A 81 18.63 -6.93 -1.55
CA ILE A 81 19.66 -5.90 -1.42
C ILE A 81 19.73 -5.13 -2.73
N GLU A 82 19.39 -3.85 -2.67
CA GLU A 82 19.48 -2.91 -3.79
C GLU A 82 20.23 -1.66 -3.32
N ASN A 83 21.27 -1.25 -4.03
CA ASN A 83 22.10 -0.09 -3.66
C ASN A 83 22.60 -0.12 -2.20
N ASN A 84 23.01 -1.28 -1.71
CA ASN A 84 23.43 -1.53 -0.32
C ASN A 84 22.32 -1.35 0.74
N VAL A 85 21.07 -1.28 0.34
CA VAL A 85 19.92 -1.21 1.26
C VAL A 85 19.21 -2.55 1.27
N LYS A 86 19.07 -3.14 2.46
CA LYS A 86 18.29 -4.36 2.69
C LYS A 86 16.82 -4.00 2.91
N THR A 87 15.96 -4.59 2.11
CA THR A 87 14.51 -4.46 2.21
C THR A 87 13.85 -5.83 2.29
N LEU A 88 12.73 -5.94 2.99
CA LEU A 88 12.01 -7.20 3.18
C LEU A 88 10.79 -7.25 2.26
N TYR A 89 10.60 -8.38 1.57
CA TYR A 89 9.47 -8.59 0.66
C TYR A 89 8.73 -9.89 0.97
N CYS A 90 7.41 -9.85 0.87
CA CYS A 90 6.60 -11.06 0.75
C CYS A 90 6.77 -11.64 -0.65
N VAL A 91 7.12 -12.93 -0.75
CA VAL A 91 7.27 -13.59 -2.07
C VAL A 91 5.98 -14.21 -2.60
N ASN A 92 4.95 -14.36 -1.77
CA ASN A 92 3.67 -14.92 -2.20
C ASN A 92 3.01 -14.02 -3.27
N PRO A 93 2.81 -14.48 -4.52
CA PRO A 93 2.13 -13.70 -5.57
C PRO A 93 0.66 -13.42 -5.25
N TYR A 94 0.03 -14.28 -4.46
CA TYR A 94 -1.40 -14.19 -4.08
C TYR A 94 -1.62 -13.49 -2.73
N CYS A 95 -0.64 -12.77 -2.22
CA CYS A 95 -0.76 -12.05 -0.96
C CYS A 95 -1.91 -11.02 -1.01
N SER A 96 -2.84 -11.11 -0.06
CA SER A 96 -3.99 -10.20 0.04
C SER A 96 -3.56 -8.72 0.14
N ALA A 97 -2.51 -8.43 0.92
CA ALA A 97 -1.99 -7.07 1.03
C ALA A 97 -1.42 -6.54 -0.31
N LYS A 98 -0.80 -7.39 -1.14
CA LYS A 98 -0.38 -7.00 -2.50
C LYS A 98 -1.58 -6.66 -3.37
N LYS A 99 -2.63 -7.49 -3.30
CA LYS A 99 -3.87 -7.28 -4.04
C LYS A 99 -4.55 -5.97 -3.61
N VAL A 100 -4.71 -5.74 -2.31
CA VAL A 100 -5.25 -4.47 -1.78
C VAL A 100 -4.47 -3.27 -2.30
N LYS A 101 -3.14 -3.31 -2.28
CA LYS A 101 -2.29 -2.21 -2.78
C LYS A 101 -2.41 -2.00 -4.29
N LEU A 102 -2.58 -3.07 -5.08
CA LEU A 102 -2.83 -2.96 -6.52
C LEU A 102 -4.17 -2.24 -6.78
N PHE A 103 -5.24 -2.67 -6.13
CA PHE A 103 -6.55 -2.02 -6.26
C PHE A 103 -6.53 -0.58 -5.76
N SER A 104 -5.92 -0.33 -4.59
CA SER A 104 -5.80 1.01 -4.02
C SER A 104 -5.05 1.98 -4.94
N HIS A 105 -3.99 1.51 -5.61
CA HIS A 105 -3.29 2.27 -6.63
C HIS A 105 -4.18 2.54 -7.85
N TYR A 106 -4.86 1.51 -8.36
CA TYR A 106 -5.73 1.61 -9.53
C TYR A 106 -6.88 2.61 -9.33
N VAL A 107 -7.56 2.56 -8.16
CA VAL A 107 -8.67 3.45 -7.86
C VAL A 107 -8.24 4.86 -7.44
N SER A 108 -6.95 5.09 -7.20
CA SER A 108 -6.43 6.35 -6.69
C SER A 108 -6.78 7.54 -7.58
N ARG A 109 -6.76 8.74 -6.98
CA ARG A 109 -7.08 10.01 -7.65
C ARG A 109 -6.21 10.26 -8.89
N ASP A 110 -4.94 9.86 -8.86
CA ASP A 110 -4.01 10.07 -9.97
C ASP A 110 -4.13 9.01 -11.08
N ALA A 111 -4.73 7.85 -10.76
CA ALA A 111 -5.06 6.78 -11.69
C ALA A 111 -6.51 6.89 -12.19
N MET A 112 -7.35 5.89 -11.93
CA MET A 112 -8.74 5.84 -12.45
C MET A 112 -9.70 6.77 -11.71
N ASN A 113 -9.30 7.33 -10.55
CA ASN A 113 -10.08 8.26 -9.74
C ASN A 113 -11.47 7.72 -9.38
N ILE A 114 -11.51 6.52 -8.83
CA ILE A 114 -12.73 5.87 -8.36
C ILE A 114 -12.87 6.14 -6.87
N ASP A 115 -13.86 6.94 -6.48
CA ASP A 115 -14.16 7.27 -5.10
C ASP A 115 -15.01 6.17 -4.43
N GLY A 116 -14.95 6.11 -3.09
CA GLY A 116 -15.78 5.19 -2.28
C GLY A 116 -15.09 3.86 -1.94
N LEU A 117 -13.82 3.63 -2.34
CA LEU A 117 -13.06 2.43 -2.07
C LEU A 117 -11.83 2.73 -1.20
N SER A 118 -12.01 2.70 0.11
CA SER A 118 -10.88 2.72 1.05
C SER A 118 -10.12 1.38 1.03
N GLU A 119 -8.87 1.35 1.54
CA GLU A 119 -8.12 0.08 1.67
C GLU A 119 -8.90 -0.94 2.51
N ALA A 120 -9.60 -0.51 3.57
CA ALA A 120 -10.42 -1.40 4.40
C ALA A 120 -11.62 -1.96 3.61
N THR A 121 -12.26 -1.14 2.78
CA THR A 121 -13.36 -1.59 1.91
C THR A 121 -12.87 -2.56 0.85
N LEU A 122 -11.75 -2.25 0.20
CA LEU A 122 -11.11 -3.13 -0.79
C LEU A 122 -10.73 -4.49 -0.17
N MET A 123 -10.19 -4.48 1.05
CA MET A 123 -9.86 -5.71 1.77
C MET A 123 -11.11 -6.58 1.99
N LYS A 124 -12.21 -6.01 2.52
CA LYS A 124 -13.48 -6.71 2.70
C LYS A 124 -14.02 -7.30 1.39
N MET A 125 -13.99 -6.53 0.30
CA MET A 125 -14.47 -7.00 -1.02
C MET A 125 -13.60 -8.10 -1.61
N ILE A 126 -12.28 -8.06 -1.40
CA ILE A 126 -11.36 -9.11 -1.81
C ILE A 126 -11.58 -10.39 -0.99
N GLU A 127 -11.76 -10.28 0.33
CA GLU A 127 -12.03 -11.41 1.22
C GLU A 127 -13.37 -12.10 0.91
N GLN A 128 -14.39 -11.32 0.52
CA GLN A 128 -15.69 -11.84 0.09
C GLN A 128 -15.69 -12.36 -1.37
N GLY A 129 -14.57 -12.25 -2.07
CA GLY A 129 -14.43 -12.74 -3.43
C GLY A 129 -15.08 -11.86 -4.50
N PHE A 130 -15.50 -10.63 -4.17
CA PHE A 130 -16.08 -9.68 -5.15
C PHE A 130 -15.00 -9.10 -6.06
N LEU A 131 -13.76 -9.00 -5.58
CA LEU A 131 -12.63 -8.45 -6.31
C LEU A 131 -11.47 -9.45 -6.34
N SER A 132 -11.18 -9.98 -7.51
CA SER A 132 -10.02 -10.83 -7.80
C SER A 132 -9.05 -10.15 -8.75
N GLU A 133 -9.57 -9.56 -9.80
CA GLU A 133 -8.84 -8.84 -10.84
C GLU A 133 -9.38 -7.41 -10.99
N LEU A 134 -8.60 -6.49 -11.58
CA LEU A 134 -9.00 -5.09 -11.74
C LEU A 134 -10.31 -4.92 -12.52
N ASN A 135 -10.57 -5.84 -13.46
CA ASN A 135 -11.80 -5.84 -14.25
C ASN A 135 -13.07 -6.07 -13.41
N ASP A 136 -12.95 -6.75 -12.26
CA ASP A 136 -14.09 -7.03 -11.40
C ASP A 136 -14.72 -5.75 -10.81
N LEU A 137 -13.94 -4.67 -10.72
CA LEU A 137 -14.47 -3.35 -10.32
C LEU A 137 -15.63 -2.91 -11.19
N TYR A 138 -15.58 -3.23 -12.47
CA TYR A 138 -16.61 -2.84 -13.45
C TYR A 138 -17.79 -3.83 -13.51
N ASN A 139 -17.76 -4.89 -12.71
CA ASN A 139 -18.78 -5.92 -12.61
C ASN A 139 -19.40 -6.00 -11.20
N LEU A 140 -19.16 -5.01 -10.32
CA LEU A 140 -19.64 -5.00 -8.93
C LEU A 140 -21.18 -4.95 -8.82
N GLU A 141 -21.88 -4.59 -9.89
CA GLU A 141 -23.33 -4.56 -9.92
C GLU A 141 -23.97 -5.91 -9.55
N GLN A 142 -23.34 -7.03 -9.91
CA GLN A 142 -23.80 -8.38 -9.57
C GLN A 142 -23.82 -8.67 -8.06
N TYR A 143 -23.07 -7.90 -7.25
CA TYR A 143 -22.96 -8.03 -5.80
C TYR A 143 -23.68 -6.91 -5.04
N LYS A 144 -24.64 -6.21 -5.68
CA LYS A 144 -25.32 -5.04 -5.12
C LYS A 144 -25.83 -5.26 -3.69
N GLU A 145 -26.61 -6.32 -3.48
CA GLU A 145 -27.24 -6.60 -2.19
C GLU A 145 -26.21 -6.89 -1.11
N GLN A 146 -25.17 -7.65 -1.45
CA GLN A 146 -24.09 -7.98 -0.53
C GLN A 146 -23.28 -6.74 -0.16
N ILE A 147 -22.99 -5.87 -1.13
CA ILE A 147 -22.23 -4.63 -0.89
C ILE A 147 -23.02 -3.66 -0.03
N ILE A 148 -24.33 -3.51 -0.27
CA ILE A 148 -25.22 -2.65 0.54
C ILE A 148 -25.29 -3.14 1.99
N ALA A 149 -25.24 -4.46 2.20
CA ALA A 149 -25.28 -5.09 3.52
C ALA A 149 -23.93 -5.05 4.28
N MET A 150 -22.84 -4.63 3.63
CA MET A 150 -21.52 -4.51 4.30
C MET A 150 -21.57 -3.44 5.38
N ASP A 151 -20.91 -3.72 6.52
CA ASP A 151 -20.74 -2.75 7.60
C ASP A 151 -20.04 -1.47 7.12
N GLY A 152 -20.68 -0.33 7.39
CA GLY A 152 -20.24 1.00 6.92
C GLY A 152 -20.64 1.34 5.48
N TYR A 153 -21.39 0.46 4.81
CA TYR A 153 -21.97 0.69 3.48
C TYR A 153 -23.51 0.82 3.58
N GLY A 154 -24.13 1.28 2.51
CA GLY A 154 -25.58 1.41 2.35
C GLY A 154 -25.89 1.80 0.92
N GLU A 155 -27.16 1.92 0.55
CA GLU A 155 -27.58 2.25 -0.82
C GLU A 155 -26.93 3.52 -1.38
N LYS A 156 -26.82 4.59 -0.56
CA LYS A 156 -26.20 5.83 -0.99
C LYS A 156 -24.71 5.65 -1.33
N SER A 157 -23.97 4.93 -0.48
CA SER A 157 -22.55 4.66 -0.71
C SER A 157 -22.35 3.77 -1.94
N TYR A 158 -23.21 2.76 -2.11
CA TYR A 158 -23.20 1.90 -3.30
C TYR A 158 -23.46 2.70 -4.58
N ASN A 159 -24.51 3.53 -4.60
CA ASN A 159 -24.85 4.32 -5.78
C ASN A 159 -23.75 5.31 -6.15
N ASN A 160 -23.12 5.96 -5.15
CA ASN A 160 -21.98 6.85 -5.38
C ASN A 160 -20.77 6.08 -5.97
N LEU A 161 -20.49 4.89 -5.44
CA LEU A 161 -19.43 4.03 -5.97
C LEU A 161 -19.68 3.66 -7.43
N MET A 162 -20.90 3.17 -7.76
CA MET A 162 -21.24 2.79 -9.14
C MET A 162 -21.18 3.99 -10.10
N GLN A 163 -21.59 5.16 -9.65
CA GLN A 163 -21.43 6.40 -10.43
C GLN A 163 -19.97 6.75 -10.68
N SER A 164 -19.12 6.58 -9.66
CA SER A 164 -17.68 6.83 -9.78
C SER A 164 -17.00 5.84 -10.72
N ILE A 165 -17.37 4.56 -10.65
CA ILE A 165 -16.89 3.52 -11.57
C ILE A 165 -17.28 3.84 -13.00
N GLU A 166 -18.55 4.19 -13.25
CA GLU A 166 -19.01 4.52 -14.60
C GLU A 166 -18.27 5.74 -15.16
N LYS A 167 -18.09 6.77 -14.35
CA LYS A 167 -17.30 7.96 -14.73
C LYS A 167 -15.85 7.62 -15.06
N SER A 168 -15.27 6.62 -14.42
CA SER A 168 -13.88 6.21 -14.66
C SER A 168 -13.67 5.58 -16.04
N ARG A 169 -14.72 5.11 -16.71
CA ARG A 169 -14.65 4.55 -18.07
C ARG A 169 -14.25 5.59 -19.12
N ASP A 170 -14.60 6.85 -18.87
CA ASP A 170 -14.19 7.99 -19.72
C ASP A 170 -12.98 8.69 -19.07
N THR A 171 -11.81 8.08 -19.20
CA THR A 171 -10.57 8.60 -18.65
C THR A 171 -9.48 8.71 -19.71
N GLN A 172 -8.46 9.50 -19.43
CA GLN A 172 -7.29 9.62 -20.32
C GLN A 172 -6.43 8.35 -20.26
N LEU A 173 -5.98 7.87 -21.42
CA LEU A 173 -5.24 6.60 -21.55
C LEU A 173 -4.04 6.50 -20.60
N PHE A 174 -3.30 7.61 -20.37
CA PHE A 174 -2.16 7.58 -19.46
C PHE A 174 -2.55 7.26 -18.01
N ARG A 175 -3.76 7.63 -17.56
CA ARG A 175 -4.25 7.33 -16.21
C ARG A 175 -4.50 5.84 -16.05
N PHE A 176 -5.06 5.20 -17.07
CA PHE A 176 -5.21 3.75 -17.13
C PHE A 176 -3.83 3.06 -17.13
N VAL A 177 -2.90 3.47 -18.01
CA VAL A 177 -1.54 2.92 -18.07
C VAL A 177 -0.79 3.07 -16.74
N TYR A 178 -0.95 4.21 -16.08
CA TYR A 178 -0.41 4.41 -14.73
C TYR A 178 -1.12 3.50 -13.70
N GLY A 179 -2.44 3.40 -13.77
CA GLY A 179 -3.29 2.66 -12.83
C GLY A 179 -3.01 1.16 -12.81
N ILE A 180 -2.69 0.54 -13.94
CA ILE A 180 -2.35 -0.90 -13.99
C ILE A 180 -1.03 -1.23 -13.28
N GLY A 181 -0.26 -0.23 -12.86
CA GLY A 181 0.88 -0.40 -11.96
C GLY A 181 2.10 -1.07 -12.57
N ILE A 182 2.41 -0.78 -13.84
CA ILE A 182 3.62 -1.29 -14.50
C ILE A 182 4.86 -0.80 -13.73
N LEU A 183 5.76 -1.74 -13.42
CA LEU A 183 6.99 -1.43 -12.67
C LEU A 183 7.80 -0.34 -13.38
N ASN A 184 8.25 0.67 -12.63
CA ASN A 184 9.02 1.83 -13.12
C ASN A 184 8.24 2.77 -14.08
N VAL A 185 6.95 2.57 -14.25
CA VAL A 185 6.08 3.47 -15.03
C VAL A 185 5.25 4.34 -14.08
N GLY A 186 5.83 5.45 -13.62
CA GLY A 186 5.11 6.49 -12.90
C GLY A 186 4.21 7.32 -13.84
N SER A 187 3.39 8.24 -13.29
CA SER A 187 2.43 9.02 -14.08
C SER A 187 3.09 9.84 -15.20
N SER A 188 4.31 10.37 -14.99
CA SER A 188 5.07 11.09 -16.01
C SER A 188 5.49 10.19 -17.17
N ASN A 189 6.00 8.99 -16.88
CA ASN A 189 6.39 8.00 -17.89
C ASN A 189 5.16 7.48 -18.65
N ALA A 190 4.05 7.25 -17.95
CA ALA A 190 2.79 6.87 -18.58
C ALA A 190 2.29 7.92 -19.59
N ARG A 191 2.38 9.21 -19.24
CA ARG A 191 2.06 10.33 -20.16
C ARG A 191 2.97 10.34 -21.38
N LEU A 192 4.29 10.17 -21.17
CA LEU A 192 5.27 10.17 -22.25
C LEU A 192 5.01 9.00 -23.22
N LEU A 193 4.80 7.79 -22.68
CA LEU A 193 4.46 6.60 -23.47
C LEU A 193 3.20 6.84 -24.30
N CYS A 194 2.10 7.27 -23.69
CA CYS A 194 0.85 7.50 -24.41
C CYS A 194 1.01 8.55 -25.52
N ARG A 195 1.74 9.64 -25.28
CA ARG A 195 2.02 10.64 -26.34
C ARG A 195 2.82 10.03 -27.49
N HIS A 196 3.85 9.24 -27.20
CA HIS A 196 4.68 8.60 -28.24
C HIS A 196 3.86 7.68 -29.15
N PHE A 197 2.91 6.95 -28.59
CA PHE A 197 2.03 6.04 -29.31
C PHE A 197 0.69 6.68 -29.75
N GLY A 198 0.62 8.00 -29.81
CA GLY A 198 -0.54 8.75 -30.34
C GLY A 198 -1.81 8.63 -29.48
N ASN A 199 -1.66 8.36 -28.17
CA ASN A 199 -2.77 8.13 -27.23
C ASN A 199 -3.73 7.00 -27.67
N SER A 200 -3.22 6.01 -28.40
CA SER A 200 -3.98 4.84 -28.86
C SER A 200 -3.59 3.59 -28.06
N LEU A 201 -4.57 2.90 -27.51
CA LEU A 201 -4.35 1.62 -26.82
C LEU A 201 -3.87 0.53 -27.79
N GLU A 202 -4.33 0.59 -29.03
CA GLU A 202 -3.92 -0.37 -30.07
C GLU A 202 -2.42 -0.26 -30.39
N ASN A 203 -1.90 0.96 -30.38
CA ASN A 203 -0.48 1.20 -30.65
C ASN A 203 0.42 0.87 -29.45
N LEU A 204 -0.16 0.73 -28.24
CA LEU A 204 0.55 0.33 -27.03
C LEU A 204 0.65 -1.20 -26.86
N ARG A 205 -0.07 -1.98 -27.66
CA ARG A 205 -0.02 -3.45 -27.68
C ARG A 205 1.17 -3.92 -28.51
#